data_ac13d722596ceece7a6c68bb62552796
#
_entry.id   ac13d722596ceece7a6c68bb62552796
#
_cell.length_a   1.000
_cell.length_b   1.000
_cell.length_c   1.000
_cell.angle_alpha   90.00
_cell.angle_beta   90.00
_cell.angle_gamma   90.00
#
_symmetry.space_group_name_H-M   'P 1'
#
loop_
_entity.id
_entity.type
_entity.pdbx_description
1 polymer ?
#
loop_
_entity_poly.entity_id
_entity_poly.type
_entity_poly.pdbx_seq_one_letter_code
_entity_poly.pdbx_strand_id
1 'polypeptide(L)'
;MKKLIAVLLVLALSVSLLAACGQKFITTEKAEKIALKEMGVTGEEVDAVHTHVAETADGPAYSIHVEYEGQTHEYVILAATGEIVSSGIVHGH
;
A
#
# COMPACT_ATOMS: atom_id res chain seq x y z
N MET A 1 10.23 11.09 22.54
CA MET A 1 10.08 11.51 21.15
C MET A 1 11.38 11.51 20.40
N LYS A 2 12.39 12.10 20.95
CA LYS A 2 13.67 12.11 20.25
C LYS A 2 14.21 10.71 20.01
N LYS A 3 13.97 9.83 20.96
CA LYS A 3 14.44 8.46 20.81
C LYS A 3 13.75 7.76 19.65
N LEU A 4 12.47 8.03 19.48
CA LEU A 4 11.74 7.45 18.38
C LEU A 4 12.27 7.92 17.05
N ILE A 5 12.62 9.19 16.98
CA ILE A 5 13.17 9.72 15.76
C ILE A 5 14.49 9.05 15.43
N ALA A 6 15.32 8.84 16.43
CA ALA A 6 16.60 8.18 16.21
C ALA A 6 16.41 6.75 15.71
N VAL A 7 15.44 6.05 16.27
CA VAL A 7 15.17 4.68 15.86
C VAL A 7 14.69 4.67 14.40
N LEU A 8 13.83 5.60 14.07
CA LEU A 8 13.34 5.68 12.69
C LEU A 8 14.45 5.96 11.72
N LEU A 9 15.40 6.79 12.11
CA LEU A 9 16.53 7.07 11.24
C LEU A 9 17.37 5.83 11.00
N VAL A 10 17.58 5.04 12.04
CA VAL A 10 18.34 3.83 11.89
C VAL A 10 17.65 2.86 10.95
N LEU A 11 16.34 2.74 11.09
CA LEU A 11 15.57 1.88 10.21
C LEU A 11 15.63 2.37 8.77
N ALA A 12 15.55 3.69 8.60
CA ALA A 12 15.61 4.26 7.28
C ALA A 12 16.94 3.96 6.62
N LEU A 13 18.02 4.03 7.37
CA LEU A 13 19.33 3.72 6.84
C LEU A 13 19.42 2.27 6.41
N SER A 14 18.87 1.38 7.21
CA SER A 14 18.87 -0.04 6.86
C SER A 14 18.14 -0.28 5.56
N VAL A 15 16.99 0.37 5.41
CA VAL A 15 16.22 0.23 4.19
C VAL A 15 16.98 0.80 3.01
N SER A 16 17.70 1.89 3.23
CA SER A 16 18.48 2.50 2.16
C SER A 16 19.56 1.56 1.67
N LEU A 17 20.18 0.82 2.56
CA LEU A 17 21.18 -0.14 2.17
C LEU A 17 20.58 -1.22 1.28
N LEU A 18 19.40 -1.68 1.62
CA LEU A 18 18.72 -2.66 0.81
C LEU A 18 18.39 -2.08 -0.57
N ALA A 19 18.00 -0.83 -0.58
CA ALA A 19 17.66 -0.17 -1.84
C ALA A 19 18.87 -0.08 -2.76
N ALA A 20 20.06 -0.01 -2.20
CA ALA A 20 21.26 0.05 -3.01
C ALA A 20 21.47 -1.23 -3.79
N CYS A 21 20.92 -2.34 -3.32
CA CYS A 21 21.04 -3.62 -3.99
C CYS A 21 19.90 -3.90 -4.93
N GLY A 22 18.93 -3.01 -4.99
CA GLY A 22 17.76 -3.17 -5.83
C GLY A 22 16.77 -2.08 -5.57
N GLN A 23 15.58 -2.28 -6.07
CA GLN A 23 14.55 -1.27 -5.90
C GLN A 23 13.91 -1.38 -4.53
N LYS A 24 13.58 -0.22 -4.01
CA LYS A 24 12.94 -0.12 -2.72
C LYS A 24 11.44 -0.03 -2.92
N PHE A 25 10.72 -0.96 -2.36
CA PHE A 25 9.27 -1.00 -2.48
C PHE A 25 8.64 -0.85 -1.11
N ILE A 26 7.47 -0.25 -1.08
CA ILE A 26 6.70 -0.24 0.16
C ILE A 26 6.18 -1.65 0.41
N THR A 27 5.85 -1.93 1.66
CA THR A 27 5.32 -3.26 1.99
C THR A 27 3.85 -3.35 1.61
N THR A 28 3.35 -4.60 1.50
CA THR A 28 1.93 -4.80 1.27
C THR A 28 1.10 -4.13 2.35
N GLU A 29 1.56 -4.25 3.60
CA GLU A 29 0.83 -3.66 4.71
C GLU A 29 0.72 -2.16 4.57
N LYS A 30 1.80 -1.52 4.15
CA LYS A 30 1.77 -0.09 3.96
C LYS A 30 0.83 0.29 2.83
N ALA A 31 0.85 -0.48 1.74
CA ALA A 31 -0.05 -0.22 0.63
C ALA A 31 -1.50 -0.35 1.06
N GLU A 32 -1.80 -1.36 1.87
CA GLU A 32 -3.16 -1.55 2.37
C GLU A 32 -3.58 -0.40 3.24
N LYS A 33 -2.68 0.12 4.07
CA LYS A 33 -2.99 1.28 4.88
C LYS A 33 -3.28 2.51 4.04
N ILE A 34 -2.54 2.66 2.96
CA ILE A 34 -2.77 3.79 2.06
C ILE A 34 -4.18 3.71 1.47
N ALA A 35 -4.58 2.50 1.04
CA ALA A 35 -5.91 2.32 0.47
C ALA A 35 -6.99 2.60 1.49
N LEU A 36 -6.84 2.07 2.71
CA LEU A 36 -7.83 2.27 3.75
C LEU A 36 -7.93 3.74 4.13
N LYS A 37 -6.80 4.42 4.20
CA LYS A 37 -6.79 5.83 4.52
C LYS A 37 -7.49 6.64 3.44
N GLU A 38 -7.29 6.25 2.20
CA GLU A 38 -7.96 6.94 1.09
C GLU A 38 -9.46 6.76 1.17
N MET A 39 -9.91 5.58 1.60
CA MET A 39 -11.33 5.32 1.80
C MET A 39 -11.89 6.02 3.04
N GLY A 40 -11.02 6.37 3.97
CA GLY A 40 -11.47 6.95 5.22
C GLY A 40 -11.98 5.93 6.21
N VAL A 41 -11.50 4.70 6.12
CA VAL A 41 -11.95 3.62 7.01
C VAL A 41 -10.75 2.95 7.65
N THR A 42 -11.03 2.15 8.67
CA THR A 42 -9.99 1.36 9.33
C THR A 42 -10.12 -0.09 8.92
N GLY A 43 -9.07 -0.86 9.19
CA GLY A 43 -9.09 -2.27 8.88
C GLY A 43 -10.19 -3.03 9.59
N GLU A 44 -10.61 -2.53 10.75
CA GLU A 44 -11.67 -3.20 11.51
C GLU A 44 -13.05 -2.93 10.92
N GLU A 45 -13.16 -1.86 10.15
CA GLU A 45 -14.46 -1.49 9.58
C GLU A 45 -14.76 -2.22 8.28
N VAL A 46 -13.74 -2.76 7.62
CA VAL A 46 -13.94 -3.41 6.34
C VAL A 46 -14.15 -4.90 6.51
N ASP A 47 -14.76 -5.53 5.53
CA ASP A 47 -15.06 -6.96 5.59
C ASP A 47 -13.86 -7.80 5.21
N ALA A 48 -13.07 -7.34 4.25
CA ALA A 48 -11.89 -8.08 3.82
C ALA A 48 -10.99 -7.19 3.00
N VAL A 49 -9.71 -7.54 2.96
CA VAL A 49 -8.72 -6.85 2.13
C VAL A 49 -7.93 -7.93 1.41
N HIS A 50 -7.84 -7.81 0.09
CA HIS A 50 -7.07 -8.73 -0.74
C HIS A 50 -6.06 -7.94 -1.54
N THR A 51 -4.83 -8.39 -1.55
CA THR A 51 -3.75 -7.68 -2.22
C THR A 51 -3.05 -8.57 -3.22
N HIS A 52 -2.87 -8.07 -4.42
CA HIS A 52 -2.16 -8.77 -5.49
C HIS A 52 -1.07 -7.88 -6.04
N VAL A 53 -0.02 -8.49 -6.54
CA VAL A 53 1.01 -7.74 -7.24
C VAL A 53 0.60 -7.60 -8.69
N ALA A 54 0.77 -6.40 -9.24
CA ALA A 54 0.40 -6.12 -10.62
C ALA A 54 1.50 -5.33 -11.29
N GLU A 55 1.52 -5.37 -12.61
CA GLU A 55 2.46 -4.57 -13.38
C GLU A 55 1.70 -3.47 -14.07
N THR A 56 2.24 -2.26 -14.03
CA THR A 56 1.64 -1.13 -14.72
C THR A 56 2.68 -0.49 -15.62
N ALA A 57 2.25 0.46 -16.42
CA ALA A 57 3.16 1.19 -17.28
C ALA A 57 4.21 1.95 -16.45
N ASP A 58 3.87 2.26 -15.21
CA ASP A 58 4.77 3.00 -14.33
C ASP A 58 5.58 2.10 -13.41
N GLY A 59 5.45 0.79 -13.57
CA GLY A 59 6.22 -0.16 -12.79
C GLY A 59 5.35 -1.08 -11.95
N PRO A 60 5.97 -1.85 -11.06
CA PRO A 60 5.22 -2.77 -10.20
C PRO A 60 4.30 -2.02 -9.25
N ALA A 61 3.17 -2.63 -8.98
CA ALA A 61 2.18 -2.02 -8.13
C ALA A 61 1.46 -3.09 -7.33
N TYR A 62 0.73 -2.64 -6.32
CA TYR A 62 -0.18 -3.51 -5.57
C TYR A 62 -1.59 -3.17 -5.98
N SER A 63 -2.36 -4.20 -6.34
CA SER A 63 -3.77 -4.06 -6.59
C SER A 63 -4.49 -4.49 -5.33
N ILE A 64 -5.15 -3.57 -4.67
CA ILE A 64 -5.74 -3.81 -3.37
C ILE A 64 -7.25 -3.74 -3.47
N HIS A 65 -7.89 -4.84 -3.12
CA HIS A 65 -9.35 -4.93 -3.14
C HIS A 65 -9.85 -4.90 -1.71
N VAL A 66 -10.66 -3.91 -1.40
CA VAL A 66 -11.22 -3.74 -0.06
C VAL A 66 -12.72 -3.98 -0.15
N GLU A 67 -13.21 -4.99 0.58
CA GLU A 67 -14.65 -5.26 0.63
C GLU A 67 -15.24 -4.48 1.77
N TYR A 68 -16.18 -3.62 1.47
CA TYR A 68 -16.75 -2.74 2.45
C TYR A 68 -18.20 -2.43 2.07
N GLU A 69 -19.11 -2.72 2.97
CA GLU A 69 -20.54 -2.44 2.80
C GLU A 69 -21.10 -3.02 1.50
N GLY A 70 -20.71 -4.25 1.22
CA GLY A 70 -21.24 -4.96 0.06
C GLY A 70 -20.62 -4.58 -1.27
N GLN A 71 -19.61 -3.74 -1.25
CA GLN A 71 -18.92 -3.34 -2.46
C GLN A 71 -17.44 -3.67 -2.37
N THR A 72 -16.82 -3.86 -3.52
CA THR A 72 -15.38 -4.08 -3.59
C THR A 72 -14.74 -2.85 -4.19
N HIS A 73 -13.91 -2.19 -3.41
CA HIS A 73 -13.16 -1.01 -3.84
C HIS A 73 -11.76 -1.44 -4.25
N GLU A 74 -11.32 -0.98 -5.40
CA GLU A 74 -9.99 -1.34 -5.88
C GLU A 74 -9.09 -0.12 -5.89
N TYR A 75 -7.87 -0.30 -5.43
CA TYR A 75 -6.82 0.72 -5.49
C TYR A 75 -5.58 0.10 -6.07
N VAL A 76 -4.99 0.77 -7.05
CA VAL A 76 -3.71 0.34 -7.59
C VAL A 76 -2.67 1.34 -7.12
N ILE A 77 -1.71 0.85 -6.36
CA ILE A 77 -0.74 1.69 -5.66
C ILE A 77 0.66 1.28 -6.10
N LEU A 78 1.41 2.25 -6.62
CA LEU A 78 2.77 1.95 -7.08
C LEU A 78 3.64 1.50 -5.92
N ALA A 79 4.33 0.39 -6.12
CA ALA A 79 5.16 -0.19 -5.06
C ALA A 79 6.36 0.70 -4.74
N ALA A 80 6.89 1.40 -5.72
CA ALA A 80 8.08 2.21 -5.50
C ALA A 80 7.80 3.51 -4.76
N THR A 81 6.59 4.06 -4.91
CA THR A 81 6.31 5.40 -4.38
C THR A 81 5.14 5.44 -3.42
N GLY A 82 4.24 4.48 -3.49
CA GLY A 82 3.02 4.53 -2.69
C GLY A 82 1.94 5.40 -3.32
N GLU A 83 2.15 5.83 -4.55
CA GLU A 83 1.18 6.68 -5.22
C GLU A 83 0.01 5.86 -5.74
N ILE A 84 -1.20 6.36 -5.52
CA ILE A 84 -2.41 5.72 -6.04
C ILE A 84 -2.57 6.14 -7.50
N VAL A 85 -2.50 5.19 -8.41
CA VAL A 85 -2.61 5.50 -9.82
C VAL A 85 -3.97 5.13 -10.41
N SER A 86 -4.76 4.39 -9.66
CA SER A 86 -6.08 4.01 -10.13
C SER A 86 -6.94 3.65 -8.92
N SER A 87 -8.22 3.99 -8.99
CA SER A 87 -9.14 3.61 -7.93
C SER A 87 -10.53 3.52 -8.53
N GLY A 88 -11.37 2.71 -7.91
CA GLY A 88 -12.74 2.56 -8.37
C GLY A 88 -13.44 1.45 -7.65
N ILE A 89 -14.68 1.21 -8.03
CA ILE A 89 -15.48 0.13 -7.47
C ILE A 89 -15.57 -0.97 -8.52
N VAL A 90 -15.26 -2.17 -8.08
CA VAL A 90 -15.32 -3.33 -8.95
C VAL A 90 -16.69 -3.98 -8.79
N HIS A 91 -17.37 -4.13 -9.91
CA HIS A 91 -18.67 -4.75 -9.85
C HIS A 91 -18.50 -6.19 -10.27
N GLY A 92 -18.12 -6.92 -9.63
CA GLY A 92 -17.95 -8.02 -10.06
C GLY A 92 -18.45 -9.22 -9.64
N HIS A 93 -18.82 -9.66 -9.47
CA HIS A 93 -19.07 -10.78 -9.05
C HIS A 93 -20.14 -11.20 -9.16
#